data_11a4d5ab4b962d00315a42432d12bb4e
#
_entry.id   11a4d5ab4b962d00315a42432d12bb4e
#
_cell.length_a   1.000
_cell.length_b   1.000
_cell.length_c   1.000
_cell.angle_alpha   90.00
_cell.angle_beta   90.00
_cell.angle_gamma   90.00
#
_symmetry.space_group_name_H-M   'P 1'
#
loop_
_entity.id
_entity.type
_entity.pdbx_description
1 polymer ?
#
loop_
_entity_poly.entity_id
_entity_poly.type
_entity_poly.pdbx_seq_one_letter_code
_entity_poly.pdbx_strand_id
1 'polypeptide(L)'
;MSRMTAVRTPAPSDRPRLGLRERKKIKTREAIRTATYGLIEEQGYEATTVEQIADRAEVSASTVFRYFPAKEDIVLTDEYDALLVEDLRSRPADEPWLESLRHAMRRAVGLGMGEEQEVTRLRCRLMAEVPAVRSRMLENMSETGRAIGEAIGERTGRDPESLEVRVFTMSLVGGLMEVSQYWARTGFRDDLSDLVDRALTVFARGLTS
;
A
#
# COMPACT_ATOMS: atom_id res chain seq x y z
N MET A 1 23.23 23.78 -45.50
CA MET A 1 22.34 22.58 -45.48
C MET A 1 22.60 21.83 -44.17
N SER A 2 21.82 22.14 -43.16
CA SER A 2 22.01 21.59 -41.80
C SER A 2 21.09 20.39 -41.63
N ARG A 3 21.65 19.23 -41.35
CA ARG A 3 20.89 17.99 -41.09
C ARG A 3 20.32 18.06 -39.67
N MET A 4 19.01 18.17 -39.55
CA MET A 4 18.27 17.97 -38.31
C MET A 4 18.36 16.48 -37.95
N THR A 5 19.02 16.18 -36.82
CA THR A 5 19.06 14.85 -36.21
C THR A 5 17.74 14.63 -35.49
N ALA A 6 16.93 13.70 -36.00
CA ALA A 6 15.66 13.33 -35.40
C ALA A 6 15.91 12.71 -34.01
N VAL A 7 15.33 13.30 -32.95
CA VAL A 7 15.27 12.74 -31.60
C VAL A 7 14.35 11.52 -31.65
N ARG A 8 14.94 10.36 -31.44
CA ARG A 8 14.23 9.08 -31.44
C ARG A 8 13.50 8.94 -30.11
N THR A 9 12.17 9.01 -30.12
CA THR A 9 11.34 8.68 -28.97
C THR A 9 11.54 7.20 -28.63
N PRO A 10 11.87 6.84 -27.37
CA PRO A 10 12.02 5.43 -27.00
C PRO A 10 10.66 4.72 -27.08
N ALA A 11 10.67 3.54 -27.70
CA ALA A 11 9.50 2.69 -27.82
C ALA A 11 9.08 2.11 -26.46
N PRO A 12 7.79 1.72 -26.25
CA PRO A 12 7.26 1.23 -24.98
C PRO A 12 7.83 -0.12 -24.48
N SER A 13 8.86 -0.65 -25.11
CA SER A 13 9.44 -1.99 -24.86
C SER A 13 10.64 -2.03 -23.91
N ASP A 14 11.08 -0.91 -23.34
CA ASP A 14 12.30 -0.83 -22.49
C ASP A 14 12.04 -0.91 -20.97
N ARG A 15 10.91 -1.48 -20.54
CA ARG A 15 10.78 -1.90 -19.14
C ARG A 15 11.64 -3.16 -18.93
N PRO A 16 12.55 -3.18 -17.92
CA PRO A 16 13.35 -4.36 -17.63
C PRO A 16 12.39 -5.55 -17.44
N ARG A 17 12.52 -6.57 -18.26
CA ARG A 17 11.74 -7.81 -18.10
C ARG A 17 12.17 -8.45 -16.80
N LEU A 18 11.31 -8.42 -15.79
CA LEU A 18 11.51 -9.13 -14.53
C LEU A 18 12.01 -10.55 -14.80
N GLY A 19 13.08 -10.96 -14.12
CA GLY A 19 13.65 -12.29 -14.25
C GLY A 19 12.62 -13.39 -13.91
N LEU A 20 12.81 -14.60 -14.42
CA LEU A 20 11.92 -15.74 -14.17
C LEU A 20 11.68 -15.98 -12.66
N ARG A 21 12.71 -15.79 -11.84
CA ARG A 21 12.64 -15.97 -10.38
C ARG A 21 11.70 -14.94 -9.74
N GLU A 22 11.79 -13.67 -10.15
CA GLU A 22 10.94 -12.60 -9.61
C GLU A 22 9.49 -12.77 -10.07
N ARG A 23 9.26 -13.12 -11.32
CA ARG A 23 7.90 -13.45 -11.81
C ARG A 23 7.28 -14.62 -11.06
N LYS A 24 8.03 -15.67 -10.74
CA LYS A 24 7.55 -16.79 -9.92
C LYS A 24 7.19 -16.35 -8.51
N LYS A 25 8.02 -15.46 -7.91
CA LYS A 25 7.77 -14.91 -6.57
C LYS A 25 6.47 -14.11 -6.52
N ILE A 26 6.24 -13.22 -7.49
CA ILE A 26 5.00 -12.45 -7.61
C ILE A 26 3.80 -13.39 -7.74
N LYS A 27 3.83 -14.34 -8.69
CA LYS A 27 2.74 -15.31 -8.86
C LYS A 27 2.42 -16.10 -7.60
N THR A 28 3.45 -16.51 -6.85
CA THR A 28 3.22 -17.24 -5.58
C THR A 28 2.55 -16.36 -4.53
N ARG A 29 2.96 -15.08 -4.41
CA ARG A 29 2.31 -14.13 -3.49
C ARG A 29 0.86 -13.90 -3.88
N GLU A 30 0.58 -13.65 -5.15
CA GLU A 30 -0.78 -13.49 -5.69
C GLU A 30 -1.65 -14.73 -5.41
N ALA A 31 -1.14 -15.94 -5.66
CA ALA A 31 -1.87 -17.18 -5.39
C ALA A 31 -2.24 -17.32 -3.89
N ILE A 32 -1.28 -17.04 -2.99
CA ILE A 32 -1.52 -17.09 -1.54
C ILE A 32 -2.58 -16.04 -1.14
N ARG A 33 -2.48 -14.80 -1.63
CA ARG A 33 -3.47 -13.74 -1.34
C ARG A 33 -4.87 -14.11 -1.84
N THR A 34 -4.98 -14.52 -3.10
CA THR A 34 -6.26 -14.94 -3.70
C THR A 34 -6.90 -16.09 -2.92
N ALA A 35 -6.10 -17.11 -2.55
CA ALA A 35 -6.57 -18.21 -1.71
C ALA A 35 -7.07 -17.72 -0.34
N THR A 36 -6.33 -16.80 0.28
CA THR A 36 -6.67 -16.25 1.60
C THR A 36 -7.98 -15.49 1.56
N TYR A 37 -8.14 -14.56 0.63
CA TYR A 37 -9.36 -13.76 0.54
C TYR A 37 -10.58 -14.62 0.18
N GLY A 38 -10.43 -15.59 -0.74
CA GLY A 38 -11.52 -16.52 -1.05
C GLY A 38 -11.95 -17.36 0.15
N LEU A 39 -11.00 -17.85 0.97
CA LEU A 39 -11.33 -18.58 2.21
C LEU A 39 -12.01 -17.68 3.25
N ILE A 40 -11.53 -16.46 3.41
CA ILE A 40 -12.13 -15.50 4.36
C ILE A 40 -13.58 -15.17 3.95
N GLU A 41 -13.86 -15.00 2.67
CA GLU A 41 -15.23 -14.77 2.17
C GLU A 41 -16.15 -15.97 2.42
N GLU A 42 -15.64 -17.20 2.25
CA GLU A 42 -16.41 -18.42 2.42
C GLU A 42 -16.71 -18.79 3.87
N GLN A 43 -15.75 -18.61 4.78
CA GLN A 43 -15.83 -19.16 6.14
C GLN A 43 -15.43 -18.18 7.26
N GLY A 44 -15.05 -16.95 6.89
CA GLY A 44 -14.59 -15.93 7.84
C GLY A 44 -13.11 -16.03 8.20
N TYR A 45 -12.59 -14.93 8.77
CA TYR A 45 -11.17 -14.80 9.11
C TYR A 45 -10.70 -15.83 10.14
N GLU A 46 -11.46 -16.02 11.22
CA GLU A 46 -11.06 -16.89 12.34
C GLU A 46 -10.98 -18.37 11.93
N ALA A 47 -11.89 -18.81 11.07
CA ALA A 47 -11.90 -20.18 10.59
C ALA A 47 -10.86 -20.48 9.49
N THR A 48 -10.24 -19.45 8.92
CA THR A 48 -9.24 -19.58 7.87
C THR A 48 -7.86 -19.86 8.46
N THR A 49 -7.26 -21.02 8.12
CA THR A 49 -5.94 -21.44 8.60
C THR A 49 -4.87 -21.35 7.51
N VAL A 50 -3.59 -21.28 7.92
CA VAL A 50 -2.45 -21.24 6.98
C VAL A 50 -2.37 -22.52 6.16
N GLU A 51 -2.75 -23.66 6.73
CA GLU A 51 -2.79 -24.96 6.05
C GLU A 51 -3.82 -24.94 4.92
N GLN A 52 -5.03 -24.45 5.17
CA GLN A 52 -6.08 -24.31 4.14
C GLN A 52 -5.66 -23.32 3.04
N ILE A 53 -4.99 -22.22 3.42
CA ILE A 53 -4.45 -21.25 2.46
C ILE A 53 -3.40 -21.94 1.57
N ALA A 54 -2.48 -22.68 2.17
CA ALA A 54 -1.42 -23.39 1.46
C ALA A 54 -1.98 -24.40 0.47
N ASP A 55 -2.95 -25.20 0.89
CA ASP A 55 -3.62 -26.21 0.06
C ASP A 55 -4.34 -25.53 -1.13
N ARG A 56 -5.10 -24.48 -0.89
CA ARG A 56 -5.82 -23.74 -1.96
C ARG A 56 -4.87 -23.00 -2.92
N ALA A 57 -3.74 -22.51 -2.43
CA ALA A 57 -2.72 -21.84 -3.23
C ALA A 57 -1.76 -22.84 -3.92
N GLU A 58 -1.95 -24.15 -3.74
CA GLU A 58 -1.10 -25.22 -4.27
C GLU A 58 0.39 -25.05 -3.86
N VAL A 59 0.63 -24.66 -2.61
CA VAL A 59 1.97 -24.50 -2.04
C VAL A 59 2.07 -25.19 -0.67
N SER A 60 3.28 -25.35 -0.13
CA SER A 60 3.44 -25.83 1.25
C SER A 60 3.19 -24.71 2.27
N ALA A 61 2.76 -25.04 3.49
CA ALA A 61 2.62 -24.09 4.59
C ALA A 61 3.95 -23.36 4.88
N SER A 62 5.10 -24.05 4.75
CA SER A 62 6.42 -23.42 4.85
C SER A 62 6.70 -22.40 3.75
N THR A 63 6.09 -22.58 2.57
CA THR A 63 6.14 -21.58 1.50
C THR A 63 5.33 -20.35 1.89
N VAL A 64 4.14 -20.53 2.45
CA VAL A 64 3.33 -19.40 2.94
C VAL A 64 4.12 -18.58 3.96
N PHE A 65 4.66 -19.22 5.02
CA PHE A 65 5.46 -18.52 6.05
C PHE A 65 6.72 -17.84 5.51
N ARG A 66 7.33 -18.36 4.45
CA ARG A 66 8.48 -17.70 3.81
C ARG A 66 8.10 -16.37 3.15
N TYR A 67 6.87 -16.23 2.65
CA TYR A 67 6.38 -15.01 2.01
C TYR A 67 5.66 -14.07 2.97
N PHE A 68 5.00 -14.62 3.95
CA PHE A 68 4.18 -13.92 4.94
C PHE A 68 4.41 -14.54 6.32
N PRO A 69 5.14 -13.87 7.21
CA PRO A 69 5.47 -14.40 8.54
C PRO A 69 4.24 -14.74 9.40
N ALA A 70 3.13 -14.04 9.19
CA ALA A 70 1.87 -14.28 9.88
C ALA A 70 0.69 -14.22 8.89
N LYS A 71 -0.47 -14.77 9.25
CA LYS A 71 -1.71 -14.71 8.47
C LYS A 71 -2.16 -13.27 8.26
N GLU A 72 -1.97 -12.44 9.27
CA GLU A 72 -2.24 -11.01 9.27
C GLU A 72 -1.45 -10.29 8.16
N ASP A 73 -0.21 -10.69 7.93
CA ASP A 73 0.65 -10.09 6.89
C ASP A 73 0.10 -10.34 5.48
N ILE A 74 -0.60 -11.46 5.25
CA ILE A 74 -1.25 -11.74 3.96
C ILE A 74 -2.36 -10.72 3.68
N VAL A 75 -3.11 -10.36 4.73
CA VAL A 75 -4.19 -9.37 4.66
C VAL A 75 -3.64 -7.94 4.53
N LEU A 76 -2.59 -7.62 5.30
CA LEU A 76 -2.05 -6.27 5.40
C LEU A 76 -1.15 -5.89 4.22
N THR A 77 -0.48 -6.87 3.58
CA THR A 77 0.41 -6.58 2.47
C THR A 77 -0.39 -6.11 1.25
N ASP A 78 -0.06 -4.91 0.79
CA ASP A 78 -0.60 -4.31 -0.41
C ASP A 78 0.50 -4.18 -1.47
N GLU A 79 0.19 -4.58 -2.68
CA GLU A 79 1.09 -4.40 -3.83
C GLU A 79 1.24 -2.91 -4.19
N TYR A 80 0.26 -2.09 -3.77
CA TYR A 80 0.22 -0.65 -4.03
C TYR A 80 1.15 0.16 -3.10
N ASP A 81 1.59 -0.40 -1.96
CA ASP A 81 2.53 0.27 -1.05
C ASP A 81 3.86 0.58 -1.75
N ALA A 82 4.39 -0.39 -2.51
CA ALA A 82 5.61 -0.18 -3.29
C ALA A 82 5.42 0.86 -4.39
N LEU A 83 4.24 0.88 -5.04
CA LEU A 83 3.89 1.87 -6.05
C LEU A 83 3.74 3.27 -5.46
N LEU A 84 3.19 3.39 -4.25
CA LEU A 84 3.09 4.65 -3.52
C LEU A 84 4.47 5.29 -3.31
N VAL A 85 5.43 4.50 -2.79
CA VAL A 85 6.79 4.97 -2.55
C VAL A 85 7.51 5.34 -3.84
N GLU A 86 7.36 4.54 -4.90
CA GLU A 86 7.94 4.82 -6.23
C GLU A 86 7.34 6.09 -6.84
N ASP A 87 6.02 6.26 -6.76
CA ASP A 87 5.36 7.48 -7.21
C ASP A 87 5.87 8.72 -6.46
N LEU A 88 6.01 8.64 -5.13
CA LEU A 88 6.56 9.72 -4.33
C LEU A 88 7.98 10.10 -4.76
N ARG A 89 8.83 9.11 -5.05
CA ARG A 89 10.21 9.32 -5.53
C ARG A 89 10.26 9.94 -6.92
N SER A 90 9.32 9.59 -7.79
CA SER A 90 9.28 10.06 -9.19
C SER A 90 8.72 11.46 -9.37
N ARG A 91 8.10 12.05 -8.34
CA ARG A 91 7.50 13.40 -8.42
C ARG A 91 8.58 14.49 -8.57
N PRO A 92 8.27 15.64 -9.24
CA PRO A 92 9.19 16.75 -9.37
C PRO A 92 9.74 17.22 -8.02
N ALA A 93 11.04 17.52 -7.96
CA ALA A 93 11.70 17.89 -6.71
C ALA A 93 11.21 19.24 -6.14
N ASP A 94 10.71 20.12 -6.99
CA ASP A 94 10.17 21.44 -6.65
C ASP A 94 8.68 21.42 -6.29
N GLU A 95 8.00 20.27 -6.49
CA GLU A 95 6.59 20.12 -6.10
C GLU A 95 6.48 20.07 -4.58
N PRO A 96 5.51 20.80 -3.96
CA PRO A 96 5.24 20.66 -2.53
C PRO A 96 4.97 19.18 -2.18
N TRP A 97 5.71 18.68 -1.20
CA TRP A 97 5.70 17.26 -0.90
C TRP A 97 4.29 16.69 -0.56
N LEU A 98 3.41 17.52 0.04
CA LEU A 98 2.02 17.14 0.34
C LEU A 98 1.20 16.94 -0.93
N GLU A 99 1.46 17.72 -1.99
CA GLU A 99 0.81 17.53 -3.29
C GLU A 99 1.32 16.25 -3.98
N SER A 100 2.61 15.97 -3.85
CA SER A 100 3.18 14.69 -4.30
C SER A 100 2.53 13.50 -3.60
N LEU A 101 2.35 13.59 -2.29
CA LEU A 101 1.68 12.56 -1.50
C LEU A 101 0.21 12.40 -1.93
N ARG A 102 -0.50 13.52 -2.09
CA ARG A 102 -1.90 13.53 -2.58
C ARG A 102 -2.04 12.82 -3.92
N HIS A 103 -1.14 13.11 -4.85
CA HIS A 103 -1.11 12.47 -6.16
C HIS A 103 -0.87 10.96 -6.05
N ALA A 104 0.16 10.55 -5.32
CA ALA A 104 0.52 9.15 -5.14
C ALA A 104 -0.59 8.36 -4.43
N MET A 105 -1.20 8.92 -3.40
CA MET A 105 -2.32 8.30 -2.68
C MET A 105 -3.56 8.15 -3.56
N ARG A 106 -3.95 9.17 -4.31
CA ARG A 106 -5.08 9.08 -5.25
C ARG A 106 -4.86 7.99 -6.29
N ARG A 107 -3.65 7.86 -6.79
CA ARG A 107 -3.30 6.81 -7.74
C ARG A 107 -3.38 5.43 -7.11
N ALA A 108 -2.81 5.23 -5.91
CA ALA A 108 -2.87 3.96 -5.19
C ALA A 108 -4.31 3.55 -4.89
N VAL A 109 -5.14 4.48 -4.37
CA VAL A 109 -6.57 4.26 -4.13
C VAL A 109 -7.31 3.94 -5.43
N GLY A 110 -7.04 4.69 -6.51
CA GLY A 110 -7.67 4.47 -7.82
C GLY A 110 -7.39 3.07 -8.38
N LEU A 111 -6.17 2.56 -8.23
CA LEU A 111 -5.81 1.20 -8.62
C LEU A 111 -6.54 0.16 -7.76
N GLY A 112 -6.49 0.28 -6.43
CA GLY A 112 -7.16 -0.64 -5.51
C GLY A 112 -8.68 -0.66 -5.68
N MET A 113 -9.29 0.49 -5.96
CA MET A 113 -10.75 0.58 -6.18
C MET A 113 -11.17 0.18 -7.60
N GLY A 114 -10.26 0.27 -8.58
CA GLY A 114 -10.55 -0.12 -9.96
C GLY A 114 -10.41 -1.63 -10.20
N GLU A 115 -9.32 -2.22 -9.72
CA GLU A 115 -8.95 -3.61 -10.03
C GLU A 115 -9.35 -4.60 -8.93
N GLU A 116 -9.30 -4.19 -7.65
CA GLU A 116 -9.50 -5.05 -6.49
C GLU A 116 -10.47 -4.44 -5.45
N GLN A 117 -11.56 -3.82 -5.88
CA GLN A 117 -12.49 -3.10 -5.00
C GLN A 117 -12.99 -3.94 -3.81
N GLU A 118 -13.44 -5.16 -4.07
CA GLU A 118 -13.98 -6.05 -3.03
C GLU A 118 -12.88 -6.49 -2.06
N VAL A 119 -11.69 -6.79 -2.57
CA VAL A 119 -10.51 -7.12 -1.73
C VAL A 119 -10.12 -5.92 -0.87
N THR A 120 -10.12 -4.71 -1.43
CA THR A 120 -9.83 -3.48 -0.69
C THR A 120 -10.85 -3.25 0.43
N ARG A 121 -12.14 -3.43 0.17
CA ARG A 121 -13.21 -3.34 1.18
C ARG A 121 -13.07 -4.41 2.26
N LEU A 122 -12.84 -5.66 1.86
CA LEU A 122 -12.65 -6.76 2.81
C LEU A 122 -11.43 -6.49 3.70
N ARG A 123 -10.31 -6.06 3.15
CA ARG A 123 -9.12 -5.69 3.90
C ARG A 123 -9.40 -4.58 4.91
N CYS A 124 -10.03 -3.47 4.51
CA CYS A 124 -10.40 -2.39 5.42
C CYS A 124 -11.36 -2.85 6.52
N ARG A 125 -12.29 -3.75 6.21
CA ARG A 125 -13.19 -4.36 7.19
C ARG A 125 -12.41 -5.20 8.20
N LEU A 126 -11.48 -6.06 7.76
CA LEU A 126 -10.65 -6.87 8.64
C LEU A 126 -9.77 -6.02 9.55
N MET A 127 -9.19 -4.93 9.05
CA MET A 127 -8.44 -3.97 9.86
C MET A 127 -9.31 -3.28 10.94
N ALA A 128 -10.59 -3.04 10.64
CA ALA A 128 -11.51 -2.42 11.60
C ALA A 128 -12.07 -3.41 12.63
N GLU A 129 -12.35 -4.65 12.24
CA GLU A 129 -13.12 -5.61 13.03
C GLU A 129 -12.26 -6.66 13.74
N VAL A 130 -11.11 -7.08 13.12
CA VAL A 130 -10.27 -8.17 13.64
C VAL A 130 -9.13 -7.64 14.51
N PRO A 131 -9.13 -7.90 15.85
CA PRO A 131 -8.10 -7.38 16.74
C PRO A 131 -6.67 -7.79 16.35
N ALA A 132 -6.46 -9.05 15.91
CA ALA A 132 -5.15 -9.54 15.49
C ALA A 132 -4.60 -8.76 14.29
N VAL A 133 -5.44 -8.51 13.27
CA VAL A 133 -5.07 -7.73 12.09
C VAL A 133 -4.73 -6.29 12.49
N ARG A 134 -5.52 -5.69 13.38
CA ARG A 134 -5.27 -4.32 13.88
C ARG A 134 -3.98 -4.23 14.69
N SER A 135 -3.69 -5.20 15.56
CA SER A 135 -2.43 -5.23 16.33
C SER A 135 -1.23 -5.34 15.38
N ARG A 136 -1.30 -6.24 14.41
CA ARG A 136 -0.23 -6.42 13.42
C ARG A 136 -0.01 -5.17 12.56
N MET A 137 -1.09 -4.49 12.19
CA MET A 137 -1.03 -3.21 11.48
C MET A 137 -0.27 -2.14 12.29
N LEU A 138 -0.52 -2.05 13.60
CA LEU A 138 0.20 -1.12 14.49
C LEU A 138 1.69 -1.48 14.61
N GLU A 139 2.04 -2.75 14.66
CA GLU A 139 3.44 -3.22 14.65
C GLU A 139 4.16 -2.79 13.36
N ASN A 140 3.50 -2.94 12.20
CA ASN A 140 4.07 -2.61 10.90
C ASN A 140 4.13 -1.10 10.63
N MET A 141 3.41 -0.28 11.41
CA MET A 141 3.32 1.17 11.23
C MET A 141 4.70 1.85 11.22
N SER A 142 5.62 1.40 12.08
CA SER A 142 6.97 1.96 12.16
C SER A 142 7.78 1.71 10.88
N GLU A 143 7.62 0.56 10.25
CA GLU A 143 8.30 0.21 9.01
C GLU A 143 7.78 1.07 7.84
N THR A 144 6.46 1.22 7.72
CA THR A 144 5.84 2.09 6.71
C THR A 144 6.25 3.56 6.92
N GLY A 145 6.24 4.05 8.17
CA GLY A 145 6.67 5.40 8.51
C GLY A 145 8.14 5.66 8.13
N ARG A 146 9.02 4.68 8.34
CA ARG A 146 10.42 4.78 7.96
C ARG A 146 10.59 4.82 6.43
N ALA A 147 9.91 3.96 5.67
CA ALA A 147 10.00 3.96 4.21
C ALA A 147 9.54 5.31 3.60
N ILE A 148 8.47 5.90 4.14
CA ILE A 148 8.01 7.23 3.74
C ILE A 148 9.03 8.30 4.15
N GLY A 149 9.63 8.20 5.35
CA GLY A 149 10.66 9.12 5.85
C GLY A 149 11.90 9.12 4.95
N GLU A 150 12.36 7.95 4.51
CA GLU A 150 13.46 7.81 3.56
C GLU A 150 13.14 8.52 2.24
N ALA A 151 11.94 8.31 1.68
CA ALA A 151 11.52 8.98 0.45
C ALA A 151 11.43 10.52 0.60
N ILE A 152 11.01 11.01 1.77
CA ILE A 152 11.03 12.44 2.10
C ILE A 152 12.47 12.95 2.16
N GLY A 153 13.35 12.21 2.86
CA GLY A 153 14.77 12.57 2.99
C GLY A 153 15.47 12.68 1.63
N GLU A 154 15.28 11.69 0.76
CA GLU A 154 15.83 11.68 -0.59
C GLU A 154 15.41 12.91 -1.42
N ARG A 155 14.17 13.38 -1.25
CA ARG A 155 13.63 14.52 -2.02
C ARG A 155 13.96 15.89 -1.41
N THR A 156 14.00 15.98 -0.11
CA THR A 156 14.09 17.27 0.59
C THR A 156 15.45 17.56 1.21
N GLY A 157 16.35 16.56 1.23
CA GLY A 157 17.62 16.62 1.92
C GLY A 157 17.50 16.64 3.46
N ARG A 158 16.31 16.36 4.01
CA ARG A 158 16.10 16.25 5.45
C ARG A 158 16.60 14.90 5.95
N ASP A 159 17.06 14.87 7.20
CA ASP A 159 17.42 13.62 7.86
C ASP A 159 16.16 12.80 8.15
N PRO A 160 16.02 11.58 7.58
CA PRO A 160 14.88 10.69 7.84
C PRO A 160 14.71 10.33 9.32
N GLU A 161 15.81 10.31 10.09
CA GLU A 161 15.83 10.00 11.52
C GLU A 161 15.55 11.21 12.42
N SER A 162 15.42 12.42 11.85
CA SER A 162 15.07 13.60 12.63
C SER A 162 13.69 13.46 13.27
N LEU A 163 13.51 14.06 14.44
CA LEU A 163 12.24 14.03 15.17
C LEU A 163 11.07 14.54 14.31
N GLU A 164 11.31 15.61 13.57
CA GLU A 164 10.30 16.25 12.72
C GLU A 164 9.81 15.33 11.61
N VAL A 165 10.73 14.63 10.90
CA VAL A 165 10.38 13.69 9.85
C VAL A 165 9.67 12.48 10.44
N ARG A 166 10.15 11.93 11.55
CA ARG A 166 9.53 10.77 12.21
C ARG A 166 8.14 11.10 12.76
N VAL A 167 7.96 12.21 13.44
CA VAL A 167 6.64 12.66 13.93
C VAL A 167 5.69 12.84 12.75
N PHE A 168 6.17 13.50 11.70
CA PHE A 168 5.36 13.76 10.52
C PHE A 168 4.91 12.44 9.86
N THR A 169 5.82 11.52 9.58
CA THR A 169 5.51 10.26 8.90
C THR A 169 4.61 9.34 9.74
N MET A 170 4.86 9.25 11.05
CA MET A 170 4.03 8.47 11.95
C MET A 170 2.62 9.03 12.08
N SER A 171 2.48 10.36 12.15
CA SER A 171 1.18 11.02 12.15
C SER A 171 0.42 10.78 10.85
N LEU A 172 1.12 10.83 9.70
CA LEU A 172 0.55 10.55 8.40
C LEU A 172 0.04 9.10 8.31
N VAL A 173 0.89 8.13 8.65
CA VAL A 173 0.52 6.69 8.60
C VAL A 173 -0.66 6.43 9.52
N GLY A 174 -0.63 6.94 10.76
CA GLY A 174 -1.76 6.81 11.70
C GLY A 174 -3.06 7.44 11.19
N GLY A 175 -2.97 8.61 10.56
CA GLY A 175 -4.12 9.26 9.95
C GLY A 175 -4.71 8.48 8.78
N LEU A 176 -3.87 7.91 7.91
CA LEU A 176 -4.33 7.07 6.80
C LEU A 176 -4.93 5.74 7.28
N MET A 177 -4.38 5.16 8.35
CA MET A 177 -4.99 4.00 9.01
C MET A 177 -6.38 4.33 9.53
N GLU A 178 -6.58 5.49 10.16
CA GLU A 178 -7.90 5.92 10.63
C GLU A 178 -8.88 6.15 9.47
N VAL A 179 -8.43 6.67 8.33
CA VAL A 179 -9.25 6.78 7.11
C VAL A 179 -9.81 5.41 6.69
N SER A 180 -8.97 4.39 6.63
CA SER A 180 -9.38 3.03 6.25
C SER A 180 -10.39 2.44 7.23
N GLN A 181 -10.16 2.62 8.54
CA GLN A 181 -11.07 2.15 9.59
C GLN A 181 -12.40 2.93 9.59
N TYR A 182 -12.34 4.25 9.43
CA TYR A 182 -13.53 5.09 9.33
C TYR A 182 -14.41 4.67 8.14
N TRP A 183 -13.80 4.49 6.97
CA TRP A 183 -14.48 4.06 5.76
C TRP A 183 -15.19 2.71 5.93
N ALA A 184 -14.53 1.74 6.56
CA ALA A 184 -15.15 0.45 6.88
C ALA A 184 -16.32 0.60 7.88
N ARG A 185 -16.11 1.33 8.99
CA ARG A 185 -17.15 1.55 10.02
C ARG A 185 -18.38 2.30 9.50
N THR A 186 -18.21 3.17 8.51
CA THR A 186 -19.33 3.90 7.87
C THR A 186 -20.01 3.11 6.75
N GLY A 187 -19.60 1.85 6.54
CA GLY A 187 -20.21 0.97 5.55
C GLY A 187 -19.86 1.33 4.12
N PHE A 188 -18.64 1.86 3.91
CA PHE A 188 -18.10 2.19 2.58
C PHE A 188 -18.94 3.17 1.77
N ARG A 189 -19.62 4.11 2.45
CA ARG A 189 -20.56 5.06 1.82
C ARG A 189 -19.89 6.19 1.08
N ASP A 190 -18.76 6.66 1.62
CA ASP A 190 -18.01 7.77 1.06
C ASP A 190 -17.02 7.27 0.00
N ASP A 191 -16.60 8.14 -0.90
CA ASP A 191 -15.48 7.87 -1.80
C ASP A 191 -14.16 7.85 -0.99
N LEU A 192 -13.36 6.79 -1.17
CA LEU A 192 -12.11 6.62 -0.41
C LEU A 192 -11.09 7.70 -0.76
N SER A 193 -11.02 8.14 -2.02
CA SER A 193 -10.12 9.22 -2.44
C SER A 193 -10.47 10.54 -1.78
N ASP A 194 -11.78 10.84 -1.64
CA ASP A 194 -12.25 12.04 -0.94
C ASP A 194 -11.91 12.00 0.56
N LEU A 195 -12.02 10.83 1.20
CA LEU A 195 -11.63 10.65 2.60
C LEU A 195 -10.12 10.86 2.80
N VAL A 196 -9.30 10.33 1.90
CA VAL A 196 -7.85 10.56 1.90
C VAL A 196 -7.54 12.05 1.74
N ASP A 197 -8.17 12.74 0.79
CA ASP A 197 -7.98 14.17 0.58
C ASP A 197 -8.37 15.03 1.79
N ARG A 198 -9.46 14.66 2.45
CA ARG A 198 -9.89 15.31 3.71
C ARG A 198 -8.84 15.11 4.80
N ALA A 199 -8.33 13.89 4.97
CA ALA A 199 -7.26 13.61 5.94
C ALA A 199 -6.01 14.42 5.64
N LEU A 200 -5.55 14.45 4.39
CA LEU A 200 -4.38 15.25 3.97
C LEU A 200 -4.60 16.76 4.19
N THR A 201 -5.84 17.22 4.05
CA THR A 201 -6.19 18.62 4.35
C THR A 201 -6.08 18.93 5.84
N VAL A 202 -6.49 18.01 6.71
CA VAL A 202 -6.30 18.14 8.17
C VAL A 202 -4.81 18.20 8.52
N PHE A 203 -3.97 17.39 7.88
CA PHE A 203 -2.52 17.45 8.05
C PHE A 203 -1.93 18.81 7.65
N ALA A 204 -2.42 19.40 6.55
CA ALA A 204 -1.92 20.66 6.05
C ALA A 204 -2.33 21.87 6.90
N ARG A 205 -3.54 21.84 7.43
CA ARG A 205 -4.21 23.03 8.00
C ARG A 205 -4.58 22.89 9.48
N GLY A 206 -4.45 21.70 10.04
CA GLY A 206 -5.04 21.37 11.34
C GLY A 206 -6.56 21.28 11.28
N LEU A 207 -7.17 21.17 12.47
CA LEU A 207 -8.64 21.27 12.62
C LEU A 207 -9.00 22.76 12.51
N THR A 208 -9.60 23.15 11.39
CA THR A 208 -10.18 24.50 11.24
C THR A 208 -11.52 24.54 11.96
N SER A 209 -11.65 25.50 12.87
CA SER A 209 -12.92 25.84 13.54
C SER A 209 -13.95 26.36 12.54
#